data_70bc3fc3a9a34b5400d61bc6687070e0
#
_entry.id   70bc3fc3a9a34b5400d61bc6687070e0
#
_cell.length_a   1.000
_cell.length_b   1.000
_cell.length_c   1.000
_cell.angle_alpha   90.00
_cell.angle_beta   90.00
_cell.angle_gamma   90.00
#
_symmetry.space_group_name_H-M   'P 1'
#
loop_
_entity.id
_entity.type
_entity.pdbx_description
1 polymer ?
#
loop_
_entity_poly.entity_id
_entity_poly.type
_entity_poly.pdbx_seq_one_letter_code
_entity_poly.pdbx_strand_id
1 'polypeptide(L)'
;MKTEEFVVHVVDPDQAIAEGLATLLNTYGIEVRSYPDAETFLDYRSQLHPGHSCLLVEAELPGLSGPALVQILLDEFADLPVLLLINTSPPELIEMGQSASRFGVIEKPFRNGTLMEQVLQIRQAA
;
A
#
# COMPACT_ATOMS: atom_id res chain seq x y z
N MET A 1 0.82 -23.66 -16.61
CA MET A 1 0.38 -22.28 -16.70
C MET A 1 1.00 -21.47 -15.57
N LYS A 2 1.58 -20.35 -15.90
CA LYS A 2 2.25 -19.51 -14.91
C LYS A 2 1.22 -18.61 -14.22
N THR A 3 1.16 -18.69 -12.89
CA THR A 3 0.33 -17.80 -12.10
C THR A 3 1.03 -16.44 -12.01
N GLU A 4 0.29 -15.36 -12.24
CA GLU A 4 0.87 -14.04 -12.06
C GLU A 4 1.16 -13.79 -10.58
N GLU A 5 2.32 -13.22 -10.32
CA GLU A 5 2.74 -12.94 -8.96
C GLU A 5 2.01 -11.75 -8.41
N PHE A 6 1.61 -11.86 -7.15
CA PHE A 6 1.04 -10.75 -6.40
C PHE A 6 2.19 -10.00 -5.72
N VAL A 7 2.25 -8.70 -5.94
CA VAL A 7 3.32 -7.84 -5.43
C VAL A 7 2.75 -6.81 -4.47
N VAL A 8 3.36 -6.67 -3.31
CA VAL A 8 3.06 -5.58 -2.37
C VAL A 8 4.13 -4.52 -2.49
N HIS A 9 3.71 -3.30 -2.77
CA HIS A 9 4.61 -2.14 -2.84
C HIS A 9 4.50 -1.37 -1.54
N VAL A 10 5.62 -1.22 -0.85
CA VAL A 10 5.69 -0.51 0.43
C VAL A 10 6.37 0.84 0.20
N VAL A 11 5.66 1.92 0.49
CA VAL A 11 6.20 3.28 0.41
C VAL A 11 6.36 3.79 1.84
N ASP A 12 7.60 3.81 2.33
CA ASP A 12 7.91 4.17 3.71
C ASP A 12 9.36 4.66 3.79
N PRO A 13 9.63 5.83 4.39
CA PRO A 13 10.99 6.32 4.53
C PRO A 13 11.80 5.55 5.57
N ASP A 14 11.15 4.81 6.47
CA ASP A 14 11.82 4.01 7.48
C ASP A 14 12.16 2.64 6.92
N GLN A 15 13.44 2.44 6.61
CA GLN A 15 13.90 1.20 5.99
C GLN A 15 13.70 0.00 6.91
N ALA A 16 13.82 0.17 8.22
CA ALA A 16 13.62 -0.93 9.16
C ALA A 16 12.16 -1.42 9.15
N ILE A 17 11.21 -0.49 9.06
CA ILE A 17 9.80 -0.84 8.95
C ILE A 17 9.54 -1.56 7.63
N ALA A 18 10.06 -1.04 6.52
CA ALA A 18 9.90 -1.65 5.20
C ALA A 18 10.48 -3.07 5.17
N GLU A 19 11.66 -3.27 5.75
CA GLU A 19 12.29 -4.58 5.81
C GLU A 19 11.50 -5.56 6.69
N GLY A 20 10.97 -5.08 7.81
CA GLY A 20 10.12 -5.89 8.69
C GLY A 20 8.85 -6.35 7.99
N LEU A 21 8.20 -5.46 7.27
CA LEU A 21 7.02 -5.81 6.48
C LEU A 21 7.37 -6.80 5.36
N ALA A 22 8.49 -6.59 4.68
CA ALA A 22 8.95 -7.49 3.63
C ALA A 22 9.20 -8.89 4.19
N THR A 23 9.86 -8.99 5.33
CA THR A 23 10.11 -10.28 5.98
C THR A 23 8.81 -11.00 6.30
N LEU A 24 7.85 -10.27 6.88
CA LEU A 24 6.55 -10.84 7.22
C LEU A 24 5.81 -11.33 5.98
N LEU A 25 5.72 -10.49 4.97
CA LEU A 25 4.97 -10.82 3.74
C LEU A 25 5.63 -11.96 2.96
N ASN A 26 6.96 -12.00 2.94
CA ASN A 26 7.70 -13.08 2.28
C ASN A 26 7.38 -14.45 2.88
N THR A 27 7.06 -14.53 4.18
CA THR A 27 6.68 -15.80 4.81
C THR A 27 5.39 -16.35 4.21
N TYR A 28 4.58 -15.51 3.58
CA TYR A 28 3.35 -15.90 2.91
C TYR A 28 3.52 -16.04 1.40
N GLY A 29 4.77 -16.03 0.91
CA GLY A 29 5.05 -16.17 -0.51
C GLY A 29 4.74 -14.93 -1.33
N ILE A 30 4.67 -13.76 -0.69
CA ILE A 30 4.34 -12.50 -1.36
C ILE A 30 5.64 -11.74 -1.65
N GLU A 31 5.82 -11.33 -2.90
CA GLU A 31 6.93 -10.47 -3.29
C GLU A 31 6.69 -9.05 -2.78
N VAL A 32 7.72 -8.41 -2.24
CA VAL A 32 7.64 -7.04 -1.74
C VAL A 32 8.69 -6.17 -2.42
N ARG A 33 8.27 -4.98 -2.83
CA ARG A 33 9.15 -3.94 -3.34
C ARG A 33 8.96 -2.71 -2.50
N SER A 34 10.05 -2.08 -2.06
CA SER A 34 9.99 -0.92 -1.18
C SER A 34 10.59 0.31 -1.81
N TYR A 35 10.03 1.46 -1.42
CA TYR A 35 10.38 2.77 -1.95
C TYR A 35 10.46 3.75 -0.79
N PRO A 36 11.49 4.61 -0.73
CA PRO A 36 11.67 5.51 0.42
C PRO A 36 10.73 6.71 0.41
N ASP A 37 10.16 7.05 -0.74
CA ASP A 37 9.29 8.21 -0.91
C ASP A 37 8.31 8.01 -2.06
N ALA A 38 7.34 8.91 -2.15
CA ALA A 38 6.30 8.85 -3.18
C ALA A 38 6.87 9.06 -4.58
N GLU A 39 7.82 9.97 -4.71
CA GLU A 39 8.41 10.33 -6.00
C GLU A 39 9.12 9.14 -6.63
N THR A 40 9.87 8.38 -5.82
CA THR A 40 10.54 7.15 -6.29
C THR A 40 9.51 6.13 -6.76
N PHE A 41 8.43 5.95 -6.02
CA PHE A 41 7.38 5.02 -6.44
C PHE A 41 6.73 5.47 -7.75
N LEU A 42 6.45 6.77 -7.91
CA LEU A 42 5.80 7.29 -9.12
C LEU A 42 6.65 7.05 -10.37
N ASP A 43 7.98 7.03 -10.23
CA ASP A 43 8.87 6.71 -11.35
C ASP A 43 8.66 5.28 -11.87
N TYR A 44 8.15 4.38 -11.04
CA TYR A 44 7.90 2.98 -11.40
C TYR A 44 6.43 2.67 -11.72
N ARG A 45 5.55 3.65 -11.64
CA ARG A 45 4.11 3.39 -11.77
C ARG A 45 3.70 2.81 -13.11
N SER A 46 4.47 3.06 -14.17
CA SER A 46 4.18 2.49 -15.49
C SER A 46 4.37 0.97 -15.53
N GLN A 47 5.08 0.41 -14.56
CA GLN A 47 5.31 -1.03 -14.45
C GLN A 47 4.33 -1.68 -13.46
N LEU A 48 3.43 -0.90 -12.89
CA LEU A 48 2.45 -1.40 -11.93
C LEU A 48 1.38 -2.24 -12.62
N HIS A 49 1.06 -3.39 -12.04
CA HIS A 49 -0.04 -4.24 -12.48
C HIS A 49 -1.17 -4.15 -11.46
N PRO A 50 -2.16 -3.25 -11.67
CA PRO A 50 -3.17 -2.98 -10.64
C PRO A 50 -3.96 -4.20 -10.18
N GLY A 51 -4.20 -5.15 -11.08
CA GLY A 51 -4.93 -6.38 -10.75
C GLY A 51 -4.15 -7.38 -9.89
N HIS A 52 -2.85 -7.20 -9.75
CA HIS A 52 -1.97 -8.13 -9.03
C HIS A 52 -1.06 -7.41 -8.05
N SER A 53 -1.53 -6.28 -7.52
CA SER A 53 -0.73 -5.44 -6.64
C SER A 53 -1.54 -4.92 -5.47
N CYS A 54 -0.84 -4.57 -4.41
CA CYS A 54 -1.38 -3.85 -3.27
C CYS A 54 -0.33 -2.86 -2.80
N LEU A 55 -0.73 -1.67 -2.41
CA LEU A 55 0.17 -0.67 -1.86
C LEU A 55 -0.02 -0.55 -0.36
N LEU A 56 1.08 -0.49 0.36
CA LEU A 56 1.12 -0.10 1.77
C LEU A 56 1.86 1.24 1.81
N VAL A 57 1.16 2.30 2.15
CA VAL A 57 1.71 3.66 2.05
C VAL A 57 1.71 4.31 3.42
N GLU A 58 2.88 4.77 3.88
CA GLU A 58 2.99 5.60 5.08
C GLU A 58 2.40 6.98 4.79
N ALA A 59 1.54 7.46 5.68
CA ALA A 59 0.92 8.77 5.49
C ALA A 59 1.94 9.91 5.57
N GLU A 60 2.90 9.79 6.49
CA GLU A 60 3.92 10.81 6.68
C GLU A 60 5.16 10.51 5.85
N LEU A 61 5.19 11.01 4.63
CA LEU A 61 6.30 10.86 3.71
C LEU A 61 7.03 12.18 3.52
N PRO A 62 8.36 12.13 3.27
CA PRO A 62 9.07 13.35 2.87
C PRO A 62 8.63 13.75 1.46
N GLY A 63 8.57 15.06 1.21
CA GLY A 63 8.11 15.56 -0.09
C GLY A 63 6.61 15.35 -0.26
N LEU A 64 6.20 14.64 -1.30
CA LEU A 64 4.78 14.34 -1.54
C LEU A 64 4.25 13.43 -0.44
N SER A 65 3.16 13.83 0.21
CA SER A 65 2.58 13.07 1.31
C SER A 65 1.92 11.76 0.86
N GLY A 66 1.71 10.85 1.83
CA GLY A 66 0.99 9.60 1.55
C GLY A 66 -0.40 9.83 0.97
N PRO A 67 -1.25 10.67 1.60
CA PRO A 67 -2.57 10.95 1.03
C PRO A 67 -2.53 11.56 -0.37
N ALA A 68 -1.57 12.45 -0.65
CA ALA A 68 -1.42 13.02 -1.98
C ALA A 68 -1.03 11.95 -3.01
N LEU A 69 -0.10 11.06 -2.66
CA LEU A 69 0.27 9.93 -3.51
C LEU A 69 -0.94 9.05 -3.81
N VAL A 70 -1.71 8.70 -2.78
CA VAL A 70 -2.90 7.87 -2.94
C VAL A 70 -3.89 8.52 -3.90
N GLN A 71 -4.11 9.83 -3.77
CA GLN A 71 -5.04 10.54 -4.65
C GLN A 71 -4.60 10.47 -6.12
N ILE A 72 -3.31 10.67 -6.39
CA ILE A 72 -2.76 10.56 -7.75
C ILE A 72 -2.99 9.15 -8.30
N LEU A 73 -2.70 8.12 -7.49
CA LEU A 73 -2.82 6.75 -7.95
C LEU A 73 -4.27 6.32 -8.16
N LEU A 74 -5.18 6.75 -7.31
CA LEU A 74 -6.60 6.40 -7.46
C LEU A 74 -7.25 7.13 -8.62
N ASP A 75 -6.76 8.32 -8.98
CA ASP A 75 -7.22 9.01 -10.19
C ASP A 75 -6.80 8.26 -11.46
N GLU A 76 -5.65 7.59 -11.43
CA GLU A 76 -5.14 6.82 -12.57
C GLU A 76 -5.63 5.37 -12.55
N PHE A 77 -5.70 4.77 -11.36
CA PHE A 77 -6.07 3.37 -11.15
C PHE A 77 -7.16 3.27 -10.08
N ALA A 78 -8.41 3.50 -10.46
CA ALA A 78 -9.53 3.62 -9.51
C ALA A 78 -9.71 2.39 -8.60
N ASP A 79 -9.37 1.20 -9.08
CA ASP A 79 -9.55 -0.05 -8.33
C ASP A 79 -8.26 -0.57 -7.69
N LEU A 80 -7.20 0.22 -7.69
CA LEU A 80 -5.94 -0.19 -7.08
C LEU A 80 -6.11 -0.34 -5.56
N PRO A 81 -5.79 -1.51 -4.99
CA PRO A 81 -5.86 -1.69 -3.55
C PRO A 81 -4.76 -0.90 -2.85
N VAL A 82 -5.14 -0.03 -1.94
CA VAL A 82 -4.21 0.78 -1.17
C VAL A 82 -4.57 0.73 0.31
N LEU A 83 -3.58 0.47 1.15
CA LEU A 83 -3.71 0.56 2.60
C LEU A 83 -2.80 1.70 3.08
N LEU A 84 -3.40 2.74 3.61
CA LEU A 84 -2.67 3.89 4.13
C LEU A 84 -2.42 3.70 5.63
N LEU A 85 -1.17 3.78 6.04
CA LEU A 85 -0.77 3.62 7.44
C LEU A 85 -0.68 5.00 8.08
N ILE A 86 -1.47 5.22 9.12
CA ILE A 86 -1.60 6.54 9.75
C ILE A 86 -1.34 6.50 11.24
N ASN A 87 -0.89 7.62 11.81
CA ASN A 87 -0.80 7.79 13.27
C ASN A 87 -2.08 8.38 13.84
N THR A 88 -2.68 9.32 13.11
CA THR A 88 -3.96 9.94 13.46
C THR A 88 -4.83 9.96 12.22
N SER A 89 -6.15 9.94 12.43
CA SER A 89 -7.13 9.84 11.34
C SER A 89 -7.69 11.23 11.00
N PRO A 90 -7.10 11.97 10.04
CA PRO A 90 -7.69 13.25 9.62
C PRO A 90 -8.99 13.03 8.86
N PRO A 91 -9.95 13.98 8.95
CA PRO A 91 -11.25 13.82 8.31
C PRO A 91 -11.23 13.57 6.81
N GLU A 92 -10.27 14.16 6.09
CA GLU A 92 -10.17 13.98 4.63
C GLU A 92 -9.89 12.53 4.22
N LEU A 93 -9.30 11.72 5.10
CA LEU A 93 -9.06 10.31 4.81
C LEU A 93 -10.34 9.49 4.83
N ILE A 94 -11.33 9.92 5.62
CA ILE A 94 -12.63 9.26 5.67
C ILE A 94 -13.33 9.44 4.31
N GLU A 95 -13.26 10.63 3.75
CA GLU A 95 -13.83 10.91 2.43
C GLU A 95 -13.17 10.08 1.34
N MET A 96 -11.83 9.96 1.37
CA MET A 96 -11.11 9.13 0.41
C MET A 96 -11.56 7.67 0.49
N GLY A 97 -11.70 7.14 1.71
CA GLY A 97 -12.16 5.77 1.92
C GLY A 97 -13.57 5.52 1.40
N GLN A 98 -14.43 6.55 1.41
CA GLN A 98 -15.79 6.42 0.91
C GLN A 98 -15.85 6.46 -0.61
N SER A 99 -14.91 7.14 -1.28
CA SER A 99 -14.93 7.31 -2.71
C SER A 99 -14.16 6.24 -3.48
N ALA A 100 -13.31 5.48 -2.81
CA ALA A 100 -12.46 4.46 -3.45
C ALA A 100 -12.88 3.06 -3.03
N SER A 101 -13.04 2.15 -4.00
CA SER A 101 -13.60 0.82 -3.75
C SER A 101 -12.67 -0.08 -2.93
N ARG A 102 -11.34 0.13 -2.97
CA ARG A 102 -10.35 -0.75 -2.33
C ARG A 102 -9.33 0.01 -1.50
N PHE A 103 -9.73 1.16 -1.00
CA PHE A 103 -8.89 1.96 -0.14
C PHE A 103 -9.19 1.63 1.32
N GLY A 104 -8.14 1.31 2.09
CA GLY A 104 -8.26 1.09 3.53
C GLY A 104 -7.28 1.95 4.30
N VAL A 105 -7.58 2.17 5.56
CA VAL A 105 -6.73 2.93 6.48
C VAL A 105 -6.42 2.04 7.67
N ILE A 106 -5.14 1.96 8.04
CA ILE A 106 -4.71 1.21 9.22
C ILE A 106 -4.03 2.19 10.17
N GLU A 107 -4.61 2.32 11.36
CA GLU A 107 -4.06 3.23 12.38
C GLU A 107 -2.99 2.53 13.21
N LYS A 108 -1.88 3.21 13.43
CA LYS A 108 -0.79 2.71 14.28
C LYS A 108 -1.08 3.00 15.76
N PRO A 109 -0.68 2.13 16.69
CA PRO A 109 -0.03 0.85 16.46
C PRO A 109 -1.04 -0.22 15.99
N PHE A 110 -0.60 -1.10 15.09
CA PHE A 110 -1.44 -2.20 14.61
C PHE A 110 -0.73 -3.53 14.86
N ARG A 111 -1.54 -4.60 14.88
CA ARG A 111 -1.00 -5.96 14.99
C ARG A 111 -0.64 -6.46 13.60
N ASN A 112 0.44 -7.21 13.50
CA ASN A 112 0.85 -7.82 12.24
C ASN A 112 -0.27 -8.67 11.63
N GLY A 113 -1.03 -9.39 12.46
CA GLY A 113 -2.16 -10.20 11.99
C GLY A 113 -3.24 -9.37 11.31
N THR A 114 -3.53 -8.18 11.83
CA THR A 114 -4.52 -7.27 11.23
C THR A 114 -4.09 -6.84 9.83
N LEU A 115 -2.82 -6.45 9.67
CA LEU A 115 -2.28 -6.05 8.38
C LEU A 115 -2.31 -7.22 7.40
N MET A 116 -1.82 -8.38 7.84
CA MET A 116 -1.76 -9.58 7.00
C MET A 116 -3.14 -10.04 6.55
N GLU A 117 -4.12 -9.99 7.44
CA GLU A 117 -5.49 -10.37 7.08
C GLU A 117 -6.01 -9.52 5.92
N GLN A 118 -5.80 -8.21 5.97
CA GLN A 118 -6.24 -7.31 4.91
C GLN A 118 -5.49 -7.56 3.61
N VAL A 119 -4.17 -7.74 3.67
CA VAL A 119 -3.36 -8.01 2.48
C VAL A 119 -3.77 -9.34 1.83
N LEU A 120 -4.00 -10.38 2.64
CA LEU A 120 -4.39 -11.68 2.11
C LEU A 120 -5.78 -11.64 1.47
N GLN A 121 -6.71 -10.89 2.04
CA GLN A 121 -8.04 -10.70 1.44
C GLN A 121 -7.93 -10.01 0.09
N ILE A 122 -7.08 -9.01 -0.03
CA ILE A 122 -6.83 -8.31 -1.29
C ILE A 122 -6.24 -9.28 -2.32
N ARG A 123 -5.28 -10.10 -1.92
CA ARG A 123 -4.66 -11.09 -2.81
C ARG A 123 -5.68 -12.09 -3.33
N GLN A 124 -6.58 -12.56 -2.47
CA GLN A 124 -7.61 -13.52 -2.87
C GLN A 124 -8.60 -12.93 -3.85
N ALA A 125 -8.85 -11.63 -3.76
CA ALA A 125 -9.79 -10.94 -4.66
C ALA A 125 -9.15 -10.54 -6.00
N ALA A 126 -7.83 -10.67 -6.12
CA ALA A 126 -7.09 -10.26 -7.31
C ALA A 126 -7.30 -11.25 -8.47
#